data_596699fab59c7d66c28a1b7373fc07c5
#
_entry.id   596699fab59c7d66c28a1b7373fc07c5
#
_cell.length_a   1.000
_cell.length_b   1.000
_cell.length_c   1.000
_cell.angle_alpha   90.00
_cell.angle_beta   90.00
_cell.angle_gamma   90.00
#
_symmetry.space_group_name_H-M   'P 1'
#
loop_
_entity.id
_entity.type
_entity.pdbx_description
1 polymer ?
#
loop_
_entity_poly.entity_id
_entity_poly.type
_entity_poly.pdbx_seq_one_letter_code
_entity_poly.pdbx_strand_id
1 'polypeptide(L)'
;MKNHYNFPCNIAQTLNIIGDKWTMLILRQLANGYDTFNSLLERLEGIPSNLLSNRLKSLEEDELIVPILYQEHPPRYRYVLTESGKDLDDLFNCIILWGQKHLKKCYKKLVHADCKHVIELQYYCPYCKKNIDKSQIAVISEKDSN
;
A
#
# COMPACT_ATOMS: atom_id res chain seq x y z
N MET A 1 -12.28 7.43 17.56
CA MET A 1 -10.86 7.24 17.98
C MET A 1 -10.29 6.05 17.23
N LYS A 2 -9.18 6.23 16.52
CA LYS A 2 -8.41 5.09 16.02
C LYS A 2 -7.80 4.40 17.24
N ASN A 3 -8.12 3.13 17.47
CA ASN A 3 -7.37 2.32 18.43
C ASN A 3 -5.97 2.10 17.84
N HIS A 4 -4.99 2.80 18.38
CA HIS A 4 -3.60 2.63 17.99
C HIS A 4 -2.94 1.53 18.81
N TYR A 5 -2.18 0.68 18.15
CA TYR A 5 -1.29 -0.27 18.79
C TYR A 5 -0.09 0.47 19.39
N ASN A 6 0.23 0.21 20.65
CA ASN A 6 1.32 0.88 21.39
C ASN A 6 2.54 -0.02 21.66
N PHE A 7 2.60 -1.20 21.03
CA PHE A 7 3.74 -2.12 21.25
C PHE A 7 4.74 -2.08 20.10
N PRO A 8 6.03 -2.38 20.35
CA PRO A 8 7.12 -2.26 19.38
C PRO A 8 7.09 -3.43 18.39
N CYS A 9 6.24 -3.33 17.39
CA CYS A 9 6.09 -4.33 16.34
C CYS A 9 5.85 -3.61 15.00
N ASN A 10 6.70 -3.89 14.01
CA ASN A 10 6.56 -3.27 12.68
C ASN A 10 5.18 -3.50 12.05
N ILE A 11 4.62 -4.70 12.23
CA ILE A 11 3.27 -5.01 11.73
C ILE A 11 2.24 -4.09 12.40
N ALA A 12 2.26 -4.02 13.73
CA ALA A 12 1.31 -3.21 14.48
C ALA A 12 1.43 -1.71 14.14
N GLN A 13 2.64 -1.18 14.09
CA GLN A 13 2.87 0.23 13.75
C GLN A 13 2.49 0.54 12.29
N THR A 14 2.77 -0.36 11.37
CA THR A 14 2.34 -0.22 9.97
C THR A 14 0.81 -0.27 9.86
N LEU A 15 0.14 -1.16 10.58
CA LEU A 15 -1.33 -1.23 10.60
C LEU A 15 -1.99 0.01 11.22
N ASN A 16 -1.31 0.74 12.09
CA ASN A 16 -1.79 2.05 12.55
C ASN A 16 -1.94 3.05 11.39
N ILE A 17 -1.11 2.94 10.37
CA ILE A 17 -1.11 3.81 9.19
C ILE A 17 -2.09 3.30 8.12
N ILE A 18 -1.98 2.02 7.74
CA ILE A 18 -2.67 1.45 6.57
C ILE A 18 -3.79 0.45 6.91
N GLY A 19 -4.05 0.20 8.19
CA GLY A 19 -4.91 -0.91 8.63
C GLY A 19 -6.41 -0.66 8.53
N ASP A 20 -6.85 0.52 8.11
CA ASP A 20 -8.28 0.77 7.90
C ASP A 20 -8.76 0.27 6.52
N LYS A 21 -10.07 0.17 6.40
CA LYS A 21 -10.72 -0.41 5.21
C LYS A 21 -10.36 0.28 3.88
N TRP A 22 -10.08 1.58 3.88
CA TRP A 22 -9.99 2.37 2.66
C TRP A 22 -8.58 2.81 2.27
N THR A 23 -7.67 2.94 3.22
CA THR A 23 -6.34 3.53 2.99
C THR A 23 -5.55 2.78 1.91
N MET A 24 -5.49 1.45 1.98
CA MET A 24 -4.79 0.65 0.97
C MET A 24 -5.44 0.77 -0.42
N LEU A 25 -6.77 0.86 -0.49
CA LEU A 25 -7.48 1.04 -1.75
C LEU A 25 -7.22 2.42 -2.36
N ILE A 26 -7.17 3.48 -1.54
CA ILE A 26 -6.82 4.84 -1.98
C ILE A 26 -5.39 4.85 -2.55
N LEU A 27 -4.43 4.32 -1.82
CA LEU A 27 -3.03 4.25 -2.26
C LEU A 27 -2.89 3.48 -3.58
N ARG A 28 -3.63 2.39 -3.75
CA ARG A 28 -3.63 1.61 -4.99
C ARG A 28 -4.20 2.41 -6.17
N GLN A 29 -5.25 3.20 -5.96
CA GLN A 29 -5.79 4.05 -7.03
C GLN A 29 -4.82 5.17 -7.40
N LEU A 30 -4.14 5.77 -6.42
CA LEU A 30 -3.08 6.75 -6.67
C LEU A 30 -1.93 6.14 -7.49
N ALA A 31 -1.49 4.94 -7.17
CA ALA A 31 -0.48 4.21 -7.93
C ALA A 31 -0.92 3.90 -9.37
N ASN A 32 -2.23 3.75 -9.60
CA ASN A 32 -2.82 3.56 -10.93
C ASN A 32 -3.04 4.87 -11.71
N GLY A 33 -2.67 6.03 -11.15
CA GLY A 33 -2.77 7.33 -11.79
C GLY A 33 -4.08 8.09 -11.57
N TYR A 34 -4.97 7.60 -10.70
CA TYR A 34 -6.18 8.33 -10.29
C TYR A 34 -5.86 9.24 -9.12
N ASP A 35 -5.35 10.43 -9.42
CA ASP A 35 -4.64 11.30 -8.49
C ASP A 35 -5.44 12.52 -8.00
N THR A 36 -6.70 12.69 -8.42
CA THR A 36 -7.59 13.75 -7.97
C THR A 36 -8.67 13.24 -7.01
N PHE A 37 -9.20 14.12 -6.17
CA PHE A 37 -10.30 13.78 -5.25
C PHE A 37 -11.49 13.16 -6.00
N ASN A 38 -11.92 13.77 -7.10
CA ASN A 38 -13.06 13.29 -7.87
C ASN A 38 -12.76 11.95 -8.53
N SER A 39 -11.58 11.75 -9.11
CA SER A 39 -11.22 10.45 -9.71
C SER A 39 -11.16 9.32 -8.68
N LEU A 40 -10.68 9.62 -7.48
CA LEU A 40 -10.70 8.66 -6.36
C LEU A 40 -12.12 8.33 -5.91
N LEU A 41 -12.98 9.35 -5.80
CA LEU A 41 -14.37 9.16 -5.40
C LEU A 41 -15.14 8.28 -6.38
N GLU A 42 -14.92 8.47 -7.68
CA GLU A 42 -15.51 7.65 -8.76
C GLU A 42 -15.00 6.21 -8.74
N ARG A 43 -13.71 6.01 -8.44
CA ARG A 43 -13.07 4.68 -8.45
C ARG A 43 -13.32 3.86 -7.19
N LEU A 44 -13.56 4.51 -6.07
CA LEU A 44 -13.78 3.88 -4.78
C LEU A 44 -15.27 3.88 -4.43
N GLU A 45 -16.02 3.09 -5.19
CA GLU A 45 -17.46 2.99 -5.01
C GLU A 45 -17.85 2.74 -3.54
N GLY A 46 -18.70 3.61 -3.02
CA GLY A 46 -19.21 3.52 -1.65
C GLY A 46 -18.36 4.21 -0.59
N ILE A 47 -17.25 4.87 -0.94
CA ILE A 47 -16.52 5.69 0.03
C ILE A 47 -17.25 7.04 0.23
N PRO A 48 -17.61 7.42 1.48
CA PRO A 48 -18.13 8.75 1.74
C PRO A 48 -17.08 9.84 1.46
N SER A 49 -17.48 10.96 0.88
CA SER A 49 -16.57 12.06 0.52
C SER A 49 -15.79 12.63 1.71
N ASN A 50 -16.45 12.77 2.86
CA ASN A 50 -15.81 13.21 4.11
C ASN A 50 -14.76 12.20 4.61
N LEU A 51 -15.01 10.91 4.45
CA LEU A 51 -14.05 9.87 4.81
C LEU A 51 -12.84 9.89 3.88
N LEU A 52 -13.06 10.02 2.56
CA LEU A 52 -11.96 10.17 1.60
C LEU A 52 -11.08 11.39 1.93
N SER A 53 -11.70 12.54 2.21
CA SER A 53 -10.98 13.76 2.61
C SER A 53 -10.13 13.53 3.87
N ASN A 54 -10.70 12.90 4.89
CA ASN A 54 -9.99 12.60 6.14
C ASN A 54 -8.83 11.60 5.91
N ARG A 55 -9.01 10.61 5.04
CA ARG A 55 -7.96 9.64 4.72
C ARG A 55 -6.81 10.27 3.95
N LEU A 56 -7.10 11.12 2.96
CA LEU A 56 -6.07 11.85 2.23
C LEU A 56 -5.25 12.75 3.15
N LYS A 57 -5.91 13.43 4.09
CA LYS A 57 -5.21 14.23 5.10
C LYS A 57 -4.31 13.36 6.00
N SER A 58 -4.80 12.22 6.49
CA SER A 58 -3.98 11.29 7.28
C SER A 58 -2.79 10.74 6.48
N LEU A 59 -2.97 10.42 5.20
CA LEU A 59 -1.89 9.95 4.33
C LEU A 59 -0.81 11.03 4.08
N GLU A 60 -1.22 12.30 4.02
CA GLU A 60 -0.30 13.44 3.95
C GLU A 60 0.47 13.61 5.27
N GLU A 61 -0.21 13.55 6.42
CA GLU A 61 0.40 13.61 7.75
C GLU A 61 1.38 12.45 7.99
N ASP A 62 1.08 11.27 7.47
CA ASP A 62 1.95 10.08 7.52
C ASP A 62 3.03 10.06 6.42
N GLU A 63 3.15 11.14 5.65
CA GLU A 63 4.16 11.34 4.58
C GLU A 63 4.13 10.27 3.47
N LEU A 64 2.97 9.67 3.21
CA LEU A 64 2.79 8.71 2.10
C LEU A 64 2.39 9.38 0.79
N ILE A 65 1.81 10.57 0.87
CA ILE A 65 1.41 11.38 -0.28
C ILE A 65 1.76 12.84 -0.07
N VAL A 66 1.86 13.58 -1.19
CA VAL A 66 2.03 15.04 -1.22
C VAL A 66 0.92 15.63 -2.07
N PRO A 67 0.16 16.62 -1.57
CA PRO A 67 -0.80 17.37 -2.38
C PRO A 67 -0.07 18.38 -3.26
N ILE A 68 -0.43 18.46 -4.52
CA ILE A 68 0.05 19.44 -5.48
C ILE A 68 -1.13 20.26 -5.98
N LEU A 69 -1.10 21.55 -5.72
CA LEU A 69 -2.12 22.49 -6.20
C LEU A 69 -2.04 22.61 -7.72
N TYR A 70 -3.12 22.33 -8.45
CA TYR A 70 -3.18 22.52 -9.90
C TYR A 70 -4.21 23.56 -10.33
N GLN A 71 -5.09 24.00 -9.43
CA GLN A 71 -6.07 25.07 -9.64
C GLN A 71 -6.20 25.87 -8.36
N GLU A 72 -6.16 27.22 -8.46
CA GLU A 72 -6.17 28.12 -7.29
C GLU A 72 -7.60 28.51 -6.85
N HIS A 73 -8.51 28.67 -7.78
CA HIS A 73 -9.86 29.16 -7.50
C HIS A 73 -10.93 28.35 -8.24
N PRO A 74 -11.71 27.46 -7.54
CA PRO A 74 -11.49 26.97 -6.19
C PRO A 74 -10.23 26.11 -6.09
N PRO A 75 -9.59 25.97 -4.90
CA PRO A 75 -8.37 25.16 -4.75
C PRO A 75 -8.63 23.69 -5.10
N ARG A 76 -7.82 23.14 -6.01
CA ARG A 76 -7.85 21.73 -6.38
C ARG A 76 -6.46 21.13 -6.38
N TYR A 77 -6.34 19.93 -5.84
CA TYR A 77 -5.08 19.23 -5.63
C TYR A 77 -5.01 17.91 -6.39
N ARG A 78 -3.82 17.59 -6.85
CA ARG A 78 -3.39 16.23 -7.18
C ARG A 78 -2.62 15.65 -6.03
N TYR A 79 -2.76 14.36 -5.81
CA TYR A 79 -2.08 13.65 -4.74
C TYR A 79 -1.02 12.72 -5.35
N VAL A 80 0.23 12.94 -4.99
CA VAL A 80 1.38 12.20 -5.52
C VAL A 80 1.97 11.34 -4.41
N LEU A 81 2.24 10.06 -4.73
CA LEU A 81 2.91 9.16 -3.80
C LEU A 81 4.36 9.61 -3.56
N THR A 82 4.76 9.64 -2.29
CA THR A 82 6.16 9.77 -1.89
C THR A 82 6.91 8.47 -2.17
N GLU A 83 8.23 8.44 -1.95
CA GLU A 83 9.01 7.18 -1.97
C GLU A 83 8.40 6.14 -1.03
N SER A 84 8.08 6.53 0.22
CA SER A 84 7.42 5.67 1.21
C SER A 84 6.08 5.13 0.71
N GLY A 85 5.26 5.97 0.07
CA GLY A 85 4.00 5.55 -0.53
C GLY A 85 4.18 4.55 -1.69
N LYS A 86 5.20 4.75 -2.53
CA LYS A 86 5.54 3.85 -3.65
C LYS A 86 6.06 2.51 -3.17
N ASP A 87 6.82 2.46 -2.09
CA ASP A 87 7.38 1.22 -1.54
C ASP A 87 6.30 0.24 -1.05
N LEU A 88 5.07 0.72 -0.83
CA LEU A 88 3.92 -0.14 -0.53
C LEU A 88 3.46 -0.99 -1.73
N ASP A 89 3.99 -0.77 -2.92
CA ASP A 89 3.62 -1.54 -4.12
C ASP A 89 3.92 -3.05 -3.94
N ASP A 90 5.03 -3.40 -3.31
CA ASP A 90 5.35 -4.79 -3.00
C ASP A 90 4.32 -5.43 -2.05
N LEU A 91 3.79 -4.66 -1.09
CA LEU A 91 2.73 -5.14 -0.21
C LEU A 91 1.42 -5.37 -0.98
N PHE A 92 1.05 -4.50 -1.92
CA PHE A 92 -0.09 -4.73 -2.81
C PHE A 92 0.07 -6.02 -3.59
N ASN A 93 1.25 -6.27 -4.15
CA ASN A 93 1.55 -7.50 -4.90
C ASN A 93 1.39 -8.73 -4.01
N CYS A 94 1.87 -8.71 -2.77
CA CYS A 94 1.67 -9.77 -1.79
C CYS A 94 0.18 -10.03 -1.50
N ILE A 95 -0.61 -8.97 -1.33
CA ILE A 95 -2.05 -9.08 -1.09
C ILE A 95 -2.77 -9.69 -2.31
N ILE A 96 -2.42 -9.28 -3.52
CA ILE A 96 -2.98 -9.82 -4.77
C ILE A 96 -2.67 -11.31 -4.88
N LEU A 97 -1.43 -11.72 -4.65
CA LEU A 97 -1.02 -13.12 -4.70
C LEU A 97 -1.74 -13.97 -3.65
N TRP A 98 -1.89 -13.48 -2.44
CA TRP A 98 -2.64 -14.17 -1.40
C TRP A 98 -4.12 -14.31 -1.79
N GLY A 99 -4.74 -13.23 -2.25
CA GLY A 99 -6.14 -13.23 -2.68
C GLY A 99 -6.40 -14.14 -3.89
N GLN A 100 -5.47 -14.15 -4.86
CA GLN A 100 -5.51 -15.04 -6.03
C GLN A 100 -5.58 -16.51 -5.62
N LYS A 101 -4.87 -16.89 -4.55
CA LYS A 101 -4.77 -18.27 -4.07
C LYS A 101 -5.92 -18.67 -3.13
N HIS A 102 -6.41 -17.76 -2.30
CA HIS A 102 -7.25 -18.09 -1.15
C HIS A 102 -8.69 -17.53 -1.19
N LEU A 103 -8.95 -16.51 -1.98
CA LEU A 103 -10.32 -16.01 -2.14
C LEU A 103 -11.18 -17.03 -2.92
N LYS A 104 -12.46 -17.12 -2.56
CA LYS A 104 -13.42 -17.99 -3.26
C LYS A 104 -13.55 -17.67 -4.74
N LYS A 105 -13.37 -16.39 -5.12
CA LYS A 105 -13.37 -15.90 -6.49
C LYS A 105 -12.11 -15.07 -6.71
N CYS A 106 -11.35 -15.42 -7.76
CA CYS A 106 -10.20 -14.64 -8.18
C CYS A 106 -10.65 -13.50 -9.09
N TYR A 107 -10.39 -12.26 -8.67
CA TYR A 107 -10.74 -11.06 -9.44
C TYR A 107 -9.57 -10.57 -10.31
N LYS A 108 -8.33 -10.72 -9.83
CA LYS A 108 -7.11 -10.26 -10.51
C LYS A 108 -5.98 -11.24 -10.28
N LYS A 109 -5.14 -11.39 -11.30
CA LYS A 109 -3.92 -12.19 -11.24
C LYS A 109 -2.70 -11.30 -11.43
N LEU A 110 -1.65 -11.57 -10.68
CA LEU A 110 -0.35 -10.96 -10.87
C LEU A 110 0.45 -11.81 -11.86
N VAL A 111 0.79 -11.22 -13.01
CA VAL A 111 1.43 -11.92 -14.11
C VAL A 111 2.65 -11.17 -14.62
N HIS A 112 3.59 -11.88 -15.23
CA HIS A 112 4.65 -11.27 -16.01
C HIS A 112 4.06 -10.58 -17.24
N ALA A 113 4.45 -9.33 -17.47
CA ALA A 113 3.82 -8.48 -18.49
C ALA A 113 3.94 -9.04 -19.91
N ASP A 114 5.07 -9.68 -20.23
CA ASP A 114 5.36 -10.18 -21.57
C ASP A 114 4.70 -11.54 -21.85
N CYS A 115 4.94 -12.53 -20.99
CA CYS A 115 4.47 -13.91 -21.23
C CYS A 115 3.11 -14.22 -20.64
N LYS A 116 2.53 -13.30 -19.82
CA LYS A 116 1.21 -13.44 -19.18
C LYS A 116 1.06 -14.62 -18.21
N HIS A 117 2.14 -15.30 -17.86
CA HIS A 117 2.11 -16.34 -16.84
C HIS A 117 2.12 -15.74 -15.44
N VAL A 118 1.47 -16.43 -14.51
CA VAL A 118 1.43 -16.05 -13.08
C VAL A 118 2.84 -16.06 -12.51
N ILE A 119 3.17 -15.03 -11.74
CA ILE A 119 4.44 -14.93 -11.03
C ILE A 119 4.34 -15.42 -9.60
N GLU A 120 5.49 -15.72 -9.02
CA GLU A 120 5.65 -16.15 -7.63
C GLU A 120 6.51 -15.16 -6.85
N LEU A 121 6.25 -15.06 -5.55
CA LEU A 121 7.09 -14.32 -4.64
C LEU A 121 8.28 -15.16 -4.20
N GLN A 122 9.49 -14.65 -4.37
CA GLN A 122 10.72 -15.26 -3.90
C GLN A 122 11.51 -14.29 -3.01
N TYR A 123 12.21 -14.84 -2.03
CA TYR A 123 13.06 -14.07 -1.15
C TYR A 123 14.51 -14.19 -1.60
N TYR A 124 15.14 -13.05 -1.87
CA TYR A 124 16.52 -12.98 -2.34
C TYR A 124 17.40 -12.34 -1.27
N CYS A 125 18.48 -13.01 -0.89
CA CYS A 125 19.50 -12.44 -0.02
C CYS A 125 20.60 -11.79 -0.88
N PRO A 126 20.72 -10.44 -0.88
CA PRO A 126 21.71 -9.75 -1.71
C PRO A 126 23.15 -10.00 -1.26
N TYR A 127 23.37 -10.31 0.02
CA TYR A 127 24.68 -10.65 0.57
C TYR A 127 25.14 -12.04 0.10
N CYS A 128 24.27 -13.06 0.25
CA CYS A 128 24.56 -14.43 -0.21
C CYS A 128 24.39 -14.61 -1.72
N LYS A 129 23.79 -13.62 -2.41
CA LYS A 129 23.49 -13.62 -3.86
C LYS A 129 22.70 -14.83 -4.33
N LYS A 130 21.69 -15.26 -3.53
CA LYS A 130 20.82 -16.39 -3.84
C LYS A 130 19.40 -16.22 -3.32
N ASN A 131 18.48 -16.94 -3.92
CA ASN A 131 17.15 -17.10 -3.36
C ASN A 131 17.21 -17.99 -2.13
N ILE A 132 16.39 -17.67 -1.14
CA ILE A 132 16.28 -18.42 0.11
C ILE A 132 14.84 -18.92 0.32
N ASP A 133 14.71 -20.02 1.01
CA ASP A 133 13.41 -20.58 1.40
C ASP A 133 12.81 -19.81 2.60
N LYS A 134 11.50 -19.82 2.73
CA LYS A 134 10.79 -19.19 3.86
C LYS A 134 11.29 -19.67 5.22
N SER A 135 11.68 -20.94 5.33
CA SER A 135 12.23 -21.53 6.56
C SER A 135 13.58 -20.93 6.98
N GLN A 136 14.27 -20.26 6.06
CA GLN A 136 15.56 -19.62 6.29
C GLN A 136 15.44 -18.14 6.67
N ILE A 137 14.20 -17.62 6.78
CA ILE A 137 13.93 -16.23 7.17
C ILE A 137 13.77 -16.18 8.68
N ALA A 138 14.43 -15.22 9.31
CA ALA A 138 14.28 -14.92 10.72
C ALA A 138 13.87 -13.46 10.91
N VAL A 139 13.04 -13.21 11.92
CA VAL A 139 12.72 -11.86 12.40
C VAL A 139 13.52 -11.64 13.69
N ILE A 140 14.39 -10.66 13.68
CA ILE A 140 15.19 -10.28 14.85
C ILE A 140 14.76 -8.88 15.33
N SER A 141 14.86 -8.62 16.62
CA SER A 141 14.66 -7.28 17.15
C SER A 141 15.89 -6.39 16.84
N GLU A 142 15.68 -5.09 16.73
CA GLU A 142 16.79 -4.15 16.50
C GLU A 142 17.88 -4.23 17.59
N LYS A 143 17.50 -4.64 18.81
CA LYS A 143 18.42 -4.84 19.94
C LYS A 143 19.35 -6.05 19.76
N ASP A 144 18.98 -7.01 18.92
CA ASP A 144 19.72 -8.24 18.67
C ASP A 144 20.60 -8.15 17.40
N SER A 145 20.70 -6.95 16.81
CA SER A 145 21.38 -6.70 15.53
C SER A 145 22.87 -6.34 15.68
N ASN A 146 23.49 -6.55 16.85
CA ASN A 146 24.91 -6.31 17.09
C ASN A 146 25.74 -7.58 16.98
#